data_a6ca52349c77c0d43e4632099c8f73a9
#
_entry.id   a6ca52349c77c0d43e4632099c8f73a9
#
_cell.length_a   1.000
_cell.length_b   1.000
_cell.length_c   1.000
_cell.angle_alpha   90.00
_cell.angle_beta   90.00
_cell.angle_gamma   90.00
#
_symmetry.space_group_name_H-M   'P 1'
#
loop_
_entity.id
_entity.type
_entity.pdbx_description
1 polymer ?
#
loop_
_entity_poly.entity_id
_entity_poly.type
_entity_poly.pdbx_seq_one_letter_code
_entity_poly.pdbx_strand_id
1 'polypeptide(L)'
;MLNKNSFFFLAFLWFASPVFAANQIVVVKISGAINPAVSQFVSQEIHQANEEQQALIILNMDTPGGLDTSMRQIIKEIQNSHVPVASFVSPSGSRAASAGTFITIASHIAAMAPGTNIGAAHPVNMMGSNNEQETTLEKKMVNDAAAYIRSLAELRNRNSHWAELAVVKSVSISAEEAKRLHVIDLIAENVESLALAVDGRKIQTASGSMTLKTAGLEIVYHKMSPRLKILDIISNPNVAYVLMMIGVVGLYFEMSNPGLIFPGVIGAVSMLLSLYAMQTLPIDYAGLLLVLLGALFFIAEIGVMSYGLLSLAGVISMFLGSTMLIDSEDPAMQISKDILYPTLGLAIVFSIGILIFATRTRNLKKQGGAD
;
A
#
# COMPACT_ATOMS: atom_id res chain seq x y z
N MET A 1 37.85 5.70 -71.95
CA MET A 1 38.54 5.48 -70.73
C MET A 1 37.50 5.24 -69.64
N LEU A 2 37.37 3.97 -69.28
CA LEU A 2 36.37 3.49 -68.30
C LEU A 2 36.97 3.65 -66.91
N ASN A 3 36.18 4.18 -65.99
CA ASN A 3 36.50 4.09 -64.60
C ASN A 3 35.35 3.38 -63.84
N LYS A 4 35.61 2.13 -63.45
CA LYS A 4 34.74 1.26 -62.65
C LYS A 4 34.99 1.55 -61.17
N ASN A 5 34.04 2.14 -60.48
CA ASN A 5 34.01 2.11 -59.02
C ASN A 5 32.91 1.17 -58.58
N SER A 6 33.31 -0.04 -58.23
CA SER A 6 32.43 -1.02 -57.56
C SER A 6 32.25 -0.61 -56.12
N PHE A 7 31.00 -0.25 -55.79
CA PHE A 7 30.57 -0.04 -54.42
C PHE A 7 30.23 -1.41 -53.80
N PHE A 8 31.12 -1.89 -52.95
CA PHE A 8 30.83 -3.05 -52.10
C PHE A 8 29.93 -2.59 -50.95
N PHE A 9 28.64 -2.89 -51.06
CA PHE A 9 27.68 -2.75 -49.95
C PHE A 9 27.85 -3.98 -49.05
N LEU A 10 28.65 -3.86 -47.98
CA LEU A 10 28.69 -4.85 -46.89
C LEU A 10 27.36 -4.73 -46.11
N ALA A 11 26.40 -5.57 -46.38
CA ALA A 11 25.23 -5.78 -45.56
C ALA A 11 25.65 -6.48 -44.26
N PHE A 12 25.81 -5.70 -43.22
CA PHE A 12 25.97 -6.21 -41.84
C PHE A 12 24.59 -6.72 -41.39
N LEU A 13 24.30 -7.99 -41.67
CA LEU A 13 23.19 -8.70 -41.08
C LEU A 13 23.48 -8.85 -39.57
N TRP A 14 22.94 -7.94 -38.79
CA TRP A 14 22.83 -8.12 -37.34
C TRP A 14 21.85 -9.29 -37.13
N PHE A 15 22.40 -10.49 -36.95
CA PHE A 15 21.68 -11.56 -36.29
C PHE A 15 21.40 -11.12 -34.85
N ALA A 16 20.26 -10.49 -34.60
CA ALA A 16 19.69 -10.42 -33.29
C ALA A 16 19.33 -11.87 -32.93
N SER A 17 20.25 -12.57 -32.28
CA SER A 17 19.91 -13.83 -31.60
C SER A 17 18.78 -13.50 -30.64
N PRO A 18 17.65 -14.23 -30.68
CA PRO A 18 16.66 -14.10 -29.62
C PRO A 18 17.41 -14.42 -28.31
N VAL A 19 17.61 -13.43 -27.47
CA VAL A 19 17.97 -13.66 -26.08
C VAL A 19 16.77 -14.37 -25.49
N PHE A 20 16.80 -15.71 -25.49
CA PHE A 20 15.87 -16.47 -24.66
C PHE A 20 16.12 -15.98 -23.24
N ALA A 21 15.12 -15.30 -22.66
CA ALA A 21 15.18 -14.95 -21.27
C ALA A 21 15.50 -16.23 -20.50
N ALA A 22 16.61 -16.23 -19.77
CA ALA A 22 17.00 -17.40 -19.01
C ALA A 22 15.86 -17.71 -18.05
N ASN A 23 15.45 -18.98 -18.02
CA ASN A 23 14.42 -19.45 -17.08
C ASN A 23 14.93 -19.19 -15.64
N GLN A 24 14.34 -18.22 -14.94
CA GLN A 24 14.81 -17.70 -13.65
C GLN A 24 13.73 -17.84 -12.58
N ILE A 25 14.13 -17.61 -11.34
CA ILE A 25 13.22 -17.45 -10.20
C ILE A 25 13.10 -15.96 -9.91
N VAL A 26 11.92 -15.41 -10.13
CA VAL A 26 11.63 -13.99 -9.87
C VAL A 26 11.14 -13.81 -8.45
N VAL A 27 11.77 -12.93 -7.68
CA VAL A 27 11.37 -12.59 -6.31
C VAL A 27 10.78 -11.19 -6.27
N VAL A 28 9.54 -11.10 -5.83
CA VAL A 28 8.77 -9.87 -5.68
C VAL A 28 8.59 -9.61 -4.18
N LYS A 29 9.20 -8.55 -3.68
CA LYS A 29 9.09 -8.19 -2.26
C LYS A 29 7.82 -7.38 -1.99
N ILE A 30 7.01 -7.85 -1.03
CA ILE A 30 5.82 -7.17 -0.51
C ILE A 30 6.07 -6.85 0.95
N SER A 31 6.26 -5.57 1.28
CA SER A 31 6.48 -5.10 2.65
C SER A 31 5.50 -3.98 2.98
N GLY A 32 4.77 -4.10 4.09
CA GLY A 32 3.75 -3.14 4.50
C GLY A 32 2.36 -3.45 3.93
N ALA A 33 1.50 -2.43 3.85
CA ALA A 33 0.10 -2.60 3.46
C ALA A 33 -0.06 -2.97 1.98
N ILE A 34 -1.00 -3.89 1.70
CA ILE A 34 -1.39 -4.28 0.34
C ILE A 34 -2.34 -3.22 -0.22
N ASN A 35 -1.77 -2.25 -0.91
CA ASN A 35 -2.43 -1.12 -1.55
C ASN A 35 -2.50 -1.30 -3.09
N PRO A 36 -3.15 -0.38 -3.84
CA PRO A 36 -3.24 -0.47 -5.30
C PRO A 36 -1.88 -0.48 -6.02
N ALA A 37 -0.85 0.22 -5.51
CA ALA A 37 0.47 0.21 -6.12
C ALA A 37 1.14 -1.18 -5.98
N VAL A 38 1.00 -1.82 -4.81
CA VAL A 38 1.48 -3.18 -4.56
C VAL A 38 0.75 -4.18 -5.47
N SER A 39 -0.58 -4.11 -5.58
CA SER A 39 -1.34 -5.02 -6.43
C SER A 39 -0.99 -4.85 -7.91
N GLN A 40 -0.81 -3.61 -8.38
CA GLN A 40 -0.37 -3.34 -9.75
C GLN A 40 1.04 -3.89 -10.01
N PHE A 41 1.97 -3.71 -9.06
CA PHE A 41 3.32 -4.26 -9.18
C PHE A 41 3.31 -5.78 -9.28
N VAL A 42 2.63 -6.47 -8.37
CA VAL A 42 2.52 -7.94 -8.39
C VAL A 42 1.86 -8.42 -9.69
N SER A 43 0.79 -7.76 -10.15
CA SER A 43 0.13 -8.09 -11.41
C SER A 43 1.10 -7.95 -12.60
N GLN A 44 1.86 -6.86 -12.69
CA GLN A 44 2.84 -6.64 -13.76
C GLN A 44 3.92 -7.72 -13.76
N GLU A 45 4.44 -8.09 -12.58
CA GLU A 45 5.47 -9.12 -12.45
C GLU A 45 4.95 -10.52 -12.83
N ILE A 46 3.69 -10.86 -12.47
CA ILE A 46 3.07 -12.12 -12.87
C ILE A 46 2.86 -12.15 -14.40
N HIS A 47 2.39 -11.06 -15.01
CA HIS A 47 2.24 -10.98 -16.46
C HIS A 47 3.59 -11.12 -17.17
N GLN A 48 4.60 -10.36 -16.76
CA GLN A 48 5.93 -10.43 -17.33
C GLN A 48 6.53 -11.84 -17.21
N ALA A 49 6.43 -12.47 -16.04
CA ALA A 49 6.93 -13.82 -15.83
C ALA A 49 6.20 -14.85 -16.71
N ASN A 50 4.89 -14.68 -16.96
CA ASN A 50 4.14 -15.53 -17.89
C ASN A 50 4.61 -15.34 -19.34
N GLU A 51 4.87 -14.11 -19.78
CA GLU A 51 5.38 -13.80 -21.13
C GLU A 51 6.80 -14.36 -21.34
N GLU A 52 7.66 -14.21 -20.34
CA GLU A 52 9.05 -14.68 -20.35
C GLU A 52 9.19 -16.17 -20.00
N GLN A 53 8.10 -16.85 -19.65
CA GLN A 53 8.08 -18.27 -19.25
C GLN A 53 9.06 -18.59 -18.11
N GLN A 54 9.08 -17.77 -17.08
CA GLN A 54 9.93 -17.95 -15.91
C GLN A 54 9.61 -19.25 -15.15
N ALA A 55 10.58 -19.77 -14.35
CA ALA A 55 10.37 -21.03 -13.62
C ALA A 55 9.41 -20.91 -12.45
N LEU A 56 9.51 -19.81 -11.70
CA LEU A 56 8.80 -19.57 -10.45
C LEU A 56 8.79 -18.10 -10.12
N ILE A 57 7.65 -17.63 -9.60
CA ILE A 57 7.55 -16.32 -8.96
C ILE A 57 7.42 -16.56 -7.44
N ILE A 58 8.22 -15.84 -6.65
CA ILE A 58 8.15 -15.88 -5.20
C ILE A 58 7.68 -14.52 -4.70
N LEU A 59 6.48 -14.46 -4.12
CA LEU A 59 5.99 -13.31 -3.38
C LEU A 59 6.55 -13.35 -1.96
N ASN A 60 7.64 -12.64 -1.72
CA ASN A 60 8.28 -12.55 -0.41
C ASN A 60 7.55 -11.50 0.44
N MET A 61 6.78 -11.97 1.45
CA MET A 61 5.79 -11.17 2.15
C MET A 61 6.12 -10.90 3.61
N ASP A 62 5.95 -9.61 3.98
CA ASP A 62 5.83 -9.14 5.36
C ASP A 62 4.75 -8.05 5.38
N THR A 63 3.50 -8.43 5.71
CA THR A 63 2.35 -7.55 5.59
C THR A 63 1.40 -7.66 6.79
N PRO A 64 0.93 -6.52 7.31
CA PRO A 64 -0.16 -6.49 8.29
C PRO A 64 -1.54 -6.71 7.64
N GLY A 65 -1.65 -6.63 6.30
CA GLY A 65 -2.90 -6.68 5.56
C GLY A 65 -3.02 -5.58 4.52
N GLY A 66 -4.22 -5.16 4.22
CA GLY A 66 -4.49 -4.09 3.27
C GLY A 66 -5.87 -4.19 2.63
N LEU A 67 -6.06 -3.52 1.49
CA LEU A 67 -7.35 -3.39 0.83
C LEU A 67 -7.83 -4.72 0.22
N ASP A 68 -9.09 -5.07 0.47
CA ASP A 68 -9.75 -6.26 -0.11
C ASP A 68 -9.68 -6.26 -1.65
N THR A 69 -9.92 -5.12 -2.28
CA THR A 69 -9.86 -4.99 -3.75
C THR A 69 -8.48 -5.30 -4.31
N SER A 70 -7.42 -4.81 -3.65
CA SER A 70 -6.02 -5.07 -4.03
C SER A 70 -5.64 -6.54 -3.82
N MET A 71 -6.06 -7.12 -2.69
CA MET A 71 -5.89 -8.55 -2.39
C MET A 71 -6.57 -9.43 -3.44
N ARG A 72 -7.85 -9.19 -3.76
CA ARG A 72 -8.60 -9.97 -4.76
C ARG A 72 -7.99 -9.86 -6.14
N GLN A 73 -7.45 -8.70 -6.51
CA GLN A 73 -6.72 -8.53 -7.77
C GLN A 73 -5.48 -9.42 -7.82
N ILE A 74 -4.63 -9.40 -6.78
CA ILE A 74 -3.46 -10.27 -6.69
C ILE A 74 -3.85 -11.75 -6.78
N ILE A 75 -4.88 -12.17 -6.04
CA ILE A 75 -5.36 -13.55 -6.05
C ILE A 75 -5.85 -13.96 -7.45
N LYS A 76 -6.57 -13.08 -8.15
CA LYS A 76 -7.01 -13.34 -9.53
C LYS A 76 -5.83 -13.56 -10.47
N GLU A 77 -4.77 -12.76 -10.36
CA GLU A 77 -3.55 -12.94 -11.15
C GLU A 77 -2.84 -14.26 -10.81
N ILE A 78 -2.76 -14.62 -9.52
CA ILE A 78 -2.21 -15.90 -9.10
C ILE A 78 -2.98 -17.08 -9.70
N GLN A 79 -4.31 -17.04 -9.65
CA GLN A 79 -5.16 -18.11 -10.18
C GLN A 79 -5.05 -18.27 -11.70
N ASN A 80 -4.87 -17.17 -12.43
CA ASN A 80 -4.74 -17.15 -13.88
C ASN A 80 -3.30 -17.32 -14.38
N SER A 81 -2.33 -17.41 -13.47
CA SER A 81 -0.92 -17.53 -13.85
C SER A 81 -0.61 -18.88 -14.48
N HIS A 82 0.13 -18.85 -15.59
CA HIS A 82 0.71 -20.02 -16.24
C HIS A 82 2.00 -20.47 -15.54
N VAL A 83 2.72 -19.51 -14.95
CA VAL A 83 3.92 -19.73 -14.13
C VAL A 83 3.50 -19.96 -12.68
N PRO A 84 4.08 -20.95 -11.97
CA PRO A 84 3.81 -21.14 -10.55
C PRO A 84 4.15 -19.90 -9.72
N VAL A 85 3.27 -19.57 -8.78
CA VAL A 85 3.46 -18.47 -7.83
C VAL A 85 3.56 -19.06 -6.42
N ALA A 86 4.67 -18.83 -5.74
CA ALA A 86 4.87 -19.16 -4.34
C ALA A 86 4.70 -17.91 -3.47
N SER A 87 3.94 -18.01 -2.39
CA SER A 87 4.03 -17.03 -1.32
C SER A 87 5.05 -17.50 -0.29
N PHE A 88 5.89 -16.58 0.18
CA PHE A 88 6.90 -16.88 1.20
C PHE A 88 6.87 -15.78 2.27
N VAL A 89 6.35 -16.13 3.44
CA VAL A 89 6.34 -15.20 4.58
C VAL A 89 7.72 -15.19 5.20
N SER A 90 8.49 -14.13 4.97
CA SER A 90 9.88 -14.00 5.44
C SER A 90 10.34 -12.54 5.46
N PRO A 91 11.45 -12.24 6.17
CA PRO A 91 12.29 -13.08 7.02
C PRO A 91 11.62 -13.46 8.35
N SER A 92 12.35 -14.12 9.25
CA SER A 92 11.89 -14.38 10.62
C SER A 92 11.41 -13.08 11.30
N GLY A 93 10.27 -13.14 12.00
CA GLY A 93 9.57 -12.00 12.57
C GLY A 93 8.54 -11.36 11.64
N SER A 94 8.52 -11.75 10.35
CA SER A 94 7.51 -11.31 9.39
C SER A 94 6.15 -11.95 9.64
N ARG A 95 5.12 -11.36 9.04
CA ARG A 95 3.74 -11.88 9.12
C ARG A 95 3.01 -11.81 7.79
N ALA A 96 2.04 -12.72 7.63
CA ALA A 96 1.02 -12.65 6.59
C ALA A 96 -0.34 -12.49 7.27
N ALA A 97 -0.68 -11.27 7.71
CA ALA A 97 -1.95 -10.99 8.37
C ALA A 97 -3.01 -10.49 7.37
N SER A 98 -4.29 -10.68 7.70
CA SER A 98 -5.44 -10.17 6.94
C SER A 98 -5.33 -10.54 5.44
N ALA A 99 -5.25 -9.57 4.52
CA ALA A 99 -5.07 -9.81 3.08
C ALA A 99 -3.88 -10.74 2.75
N GLY A 100 -2.79 -10.69 3.53
CA GLY A 100 -1.65 -11.59 3.38
C GLY A 100 -2.00 -13.06 3.58
N THR A 101 -2.92 -13.36 4.51
CA THR A 101 -3.44 -14.72 4.73
C THR A 101 -4.14 -15.25 3.47
N PHE A 102 -5.03 -14.45 2.87
CA PHE A 102 -5.75 -14.82 1.65
C PHE A 102 -4.79 -15.09 0.49
N ILE A 103 -3.80 -14.22 0.28
CA ILE A 103 -2.80 -14.37 -0.78
C ILE A 103 -1.97 -15.64 -0.56
N THR A 104 -1.56 -15.91 0.69
CA THR A 104 -0.81 -17.11 1.02
C THR A 104 -1.63 -18.37 0.74
N ILE A 105 -2.89 -18.39 1.17
CA ILE A 105 -3.81 -19.53 0.95
C ILE A 105 -4.11 -19.72 -0.56
N ALA A 106 -4.18 -18.65 -1.35
CA ALA A 106 -4.46 -18.72 -2.79
C ALA A 106 -3.27 -19.16 -3.64
N SER A 107 -2.04 -18.97 -3.16
CA SER A 107 -0.80 -19.23 -3.91
C SER A 107 -0.64 -20.70 -4.25
N HIS A 108 0.02 -21.01 -5.38
CA HIS A 108 0.30 -22.37 -5.80
C HIS A 108 1.17 -23.11 -4.78
N ILE A 109 2.11 -22.38 -4.16
CA ILE A 109 2.94 -22.86 -3.05
C ILE A 109 2.83 -21.85 -1.92
N ALA A 110 2.57 -22.31 -0.70
CA ALA A 110 2.58 -21.49 0.50
C ALA A 110 3.74 -21.91 1.40
N ALA A 111 4.64 -20.99 1.68
CA ALA A 111 5.82 -21.23 2.51
C ALA A 111 5.97 -20.13 3.57
N MET A 112 6.57 -20.47 4.68
CA MET A 112 6.87 -19.54 5.77
C MET A 112 8.28 -19.78 6.29
N ALA A 113 8.94 -18.72 6.74
CA ALA A 113 10.18 -18.83 7.49
C ALA A 113 9.89 -19.14 8.98
N PRO A 114 10.83 -19.78 9.71
CA PRO A 114 10.70 -19.98 11.15
C PRO A 114 10.49 -18.63 11.87
N GLY A 115 9.64 -18.63 12.91
CA GLY A 115 9.37 -17.41 13.69
C GLY A 115 8.48 -16.38 12.98
N THR A 116 7.73 -16.80 11.97
CA THR A 116 6.70 -15.99 11.28
C THR A 116 5.30 -16.45 11.69
N ASN A 117 4.28 -15.63 11.41
CA ASN A 117 2.90 -15.97 11.70
C ASN A 117 1.96 -15.64 10.53
N ILE A 118 0.81 -16.35 10.52
CA ILE A 118 -0.25 -16.18 9.52
C ILE A 118 -1.61 -16.21 10.21
N GLY A 119 -2.58 -15.41 9.73
CA GLY A 119 -3.95 -15.38 10.24
C GLY A 119 -4.50 -13.97 10.44
N ALA A 120 -5.36 -13.81 11.47
CA ALA A 120 -6.02 -12.53 11.79
C ALA A 120 -6.67 -11.89 10.56
N ALA A 121 -7.54 -12.65 9.86
CA ALA A 121 -8.08 -12.30 8.55
C ALA A 121 -9.54 -11.80 8.63
N HIS A 122 -10.00 -11.37 9.80
CA HIS A 122 -11.34 -10.80 9.96
C HIS A 122 -11.48 -9.51 9.17
N PRO A 123 -12.51 -9.36 8.31
CA PRO A 123 -12.78 -8.09 7.64
C PRO A 123 -13.13 -7.02 8.67
N VAL A 124 -12.45 -5.88 8.59
CA VAL A 124 -12.73 -4.72 9.44
C VAL A 124 -13.64 -3.75 8.70
N ASN A 125 -14.62 -3.19 9.42
CA ASN A 125 -15.54 -2.23 8.83
C ASN A 125 -14.82 -0.87 8.66
N MET A 126 -14.80 -0.34 7.43
CA MET A 126 -14.17 0.96 7.13
C MET A 126 -15.09 2.15 7.41
N MET A 127 -16.33 1.90 7.81
CA MET A 127 -17.33 2.94 8.11
C MET A 127 -17.81 2.69 9.55
N GLY A 128 -17.10 3.27 10.51
CA GLY A 128 -17.46 3.15 11.92
C GLY A 128 -18.83 3.80 12.20
N SER A 129 -19.82 3.00 12.53
CA SER A 129 -21.00 3.45 13.27
C SER A 129 -21.75 2.29 13.93
N ASN A 130 -22.46 2.58 15.02
CA ASN A 130 -23.07 1.62 15.95
C ASN A 130 -24.57 1.32 15.65
N ASN A 131 -24.98 1.22 14.40
CA ASN A 131 -26.38 0.98 14.03
C ASN A 131 -26.69 -0.49 13.71
N GLU A 132 -27.91 -0.97 13.97
CA GLU A 132 -28.35 -2.35 13.67
C GLU A 132 -28.21 -2.74 12.17
N GLN A 133 -28.29 -1.79 11.26
CA GLN A 133 -28.08 -2.01 9.81
C GLN A 133 -26.61 -2.33 9.49
N GLU A 134 -25.67 -1.83 10.26
CA GLU A 134 -24.22 -2.09 10.08
C GLU A 134 -23.83 -3.46 10.57
N THR A 135 -24.38 -3.94 11.68
CA THR A 135 -24.18 -5.32 12.11
C THR A 135 -24.62 -6.33 11.04
N THR A 136 -25.61 -5.98 10.21
CA THR A 136 -26.03 -6.82 9.08
C THR A 136 -25.05 -6.75 7.91
N LEU A 137 -24.47 -5.57 7.61
CA LEU A 137 -23.45 -5.40 6.58
C LEU A 137 -22.17 -6.12 6.98
N GLU A 138 -21.72 -5.94 8.20
CA GLU A 138 -20.57 -6.64 8.77
C GLU A 138 -20.70 -8.16 8.66
N LYS A 139 -21.84 -8.73 9.07
CA LYS A 139 -22.13 -10.16 8.91
C LYS A 139 -22.04 -10.62 7.46
N LYS A 140 -22.51 -9.81 6.50
CA LYS A 140 -22.40 -10.13 5.06
C LYS A 140 -20.94 -10.13 4.62
N MET A 141 -20.14 -9.14 5.05
CA MET A 141 -18.71 -9.06 4.72
C MET A 141 -17.93 -10.24 5.29
N VAL A 142 -18.17 -10.58 6.57
CA VAL A 142 -17.55 -11.75 7.22
C VAL A 142 -17.93 -13.06 6.51
N ASN A 143 -19.19 -13.24 6.18
CA ASN A 143 -19.66 -14.45 5.49
C ASN A 143 -19.10 -14.56 4.07
N ASP A 144 -19.00 -13.45 3.32
CA ASP A 144 -18.37 -13.43 1.99
C ASP A 144 -16.88 -13.78 2.10
N ALA A 145 -16.14 -13.13 3.00
CA ALA A 145 -14.74 -13.38 3.22
C ALA A 145 -14.47 -14.83 3.68
N ALA A 146 -15.30 -15.36 4.58
CA ALA A 146 -15.20 -16.75 5.06
C ALA A 146 -15.47 -17.75 3.93
N ALA A 147 -16.49 -17.52 3.10
CA ALA A 147 -16.76 -18.35 1.93
C ALA A 147 -15.61 -18.28 0.92
N TYR A 148 -15.08 -17.08 0.67
CA TYR A 148 -13.99 -16.87 -0.27
C TYR A 148 -12.71 -17.58 0.17
N ILE A 149 -12.24 -17.38 1.41
CA ILE A 149 -10.98 -18.03 1.87
C ILE A 149 -11.13 -19.55 1.95
N ARG A 150 -12.32 -20.06 2.32
CA ARG A 150 -12.62 -21.49 2.31
C ARG A 150 -12.47 -22.08 0.91
N SER A 151 -13.07 -21.43 -0.09
CA SER A 151 -12.96 -21.88 -1.49
C SER A 151 -11.52 -21.84 -2.01
N LEU A 152 -10.72 -20.84 -1.62
CA LEU A 152 -9.29 -20.75 -1.96
C LEU A 152 -8.48 -21.90 -1.32
N ALA A 153 -8.75 -22.21 -0.05
CA ALA A 153 -8.11 -23.30 0.67
C ALA A 153 -8.43 -24.67 0.06
N GLU A 154 -9.70 -24.90 -0.28
CA GLU A 154 -10.16 -26.12 -0.96
C GLU A 154 -9.50 -26.28 -2.34
N LEU A 155 -9.44 -25.22 -3.14
CA LEU A 155 -8.79 -25.20 -4.45
C LEU A 155 -7.30 -25.65 -4.37
N ARG A 156 -6.63 -25.32 -3.26
CA ARG A 156 -5.21 -25.63 -3.04
C ARG A 156 -4.99 -26.85 -2.12
N ASN A 157 -6.04 -27.59 -1.77
CA ASN A 157 -5.99 -28.73 -0.84
C ASN A 157 -5.40 -28.35 0.52
N ARG A 158 -5.70 -27.13 1.01
CA ARG A 158 -5.28 -26.64 2.34
C ARG A 158 -6.42 -26.73 3.34
N ASN A 159 -6.12 -26.48 4.61
CA ASN A 159 -7.08 -26.58 5.69
C ASN A 159 -8.15 -25.46 5.61
N SER A 160 -9.27 -25.75 4.96
CA SER A 160 -10.38 -24.81 4.78
C SER A 160 -11.08 -24.46 6.09
N HIS A 161 -11.11 -25.38 7.06
CA HIS A 161 -11.69 -25.09 8.37
C HIS A 161 -10.87 -24.07 9.16
N TRP A 162 -9.55 -24.21 9.19
CA TRP A 162 -8.68 -23.22 9.82
C TRP A 162 -8.76 -21.87 9.09
N ALA A 163 -8.78 -21.88 7.76
CA ALA A 163 -8.90 -20.68 6.94
C ALA A 163 -10.18 -19.91 7.28
N GLU A 164 -11.32 -20.59 7.45
CA GLU A 164 -12.57 -19.98 7.91
C GLU A 164 -12.43 -19.40 9.32
N LEU A 165 -11.79 -20.09 10.27
CA LEU A 165 -11.55 -19.59 11.62
C LEU A 165 -10.66 -18.34 11.64
N ALA A 166 -9.68 -18.24 10.73
CA ALA A 166 -8.85 -17.03 10.59
C ALA A 166 -9.70 -15.80 10.24
N VAL A 167 -10.80 -15.96 9.50
CA VAL A 167 -11.75 -14.90 9.18
C VAL A 167 -12.75 -14.70 10.32
N VAL A 168 -13.45 -15.75 10.74
CA VAL A 168 -14.58 -15.63 11.67
C VAL A 168 -14.14 -15.32 13.10
N LYS A 169 -12.97 -15.85 13.53
CA LYS A 169 -12.45 -15.75 14.90
C LYS A 169 -11.11 -15.03 15.00
N SER A 170 -10.60 -14.47 13.90
CA SER A 170 -9.28 -13.79 13.86
C SER A 170 -8.11 -14.63 14.39
N VAL A 171 -8.19 -15.95 14.27
CA VAL A 171 -7.09 -16.81 14.75
C VAL A 171 -5.82 -16.57 13.98
N SER A 172 -4.67 -16.65 14.67
CA SER A 172 -3.34 -16.53 14.08
C SER A 172 -2.45 -17.64 14.65
N ILE A 173 -1.57 -18.20 13.81
CA ILE A 173 -0.72 -19.33 14.17
C ILE A 173 0.71 -19.13 13.67
N SER A 174 1.66 -19.82 14.31
CA SER A 174 3.07 -19.85 13.91
C SER A 174 3.29 -20.65 12.61
N ALA A 175 4.48 -20.51 12.00
CA ALA A 175 4.89 -21.26 10.83
C ALA A 175 4.82 -22.78 11.07
N GLU A 176 5.28 -23.24 12.25
CA GLU A 176 5.31 -24.65 12.63
C GLU A 176 3.90 -25.22 12.77
N GLU A 177 3.01 -24.45 13.38
CA GLU A 177 1.60 -24.81 13.52
C GLU A 177 0.88 -24.80 12.17
N ALA A 178 1.13 -23.79 11.33
CA ALA A 178 0.58 -23.68 9.99
C ALA A 178 0.98 -24.89 9.11
N LYS A 179 2.22 -25.34 9.23
CA LYS A 179 2.69 -26.55 8.54
C LYS A 179 2.00 -27.81 9.09
N ARG A 180 1.90 -27.96 10.41
CA ARG A 180 1.24 -29.10 11.07
C ARG A 180 -0.24 -29.22 10.69
N LEU A 181 -0.93 -28.07 10.62
CA LEU A 181 -2.35 -28.00 10.28
C LEU A 181 -2.63 -28.01 8.76
N HIS A 182 -1.62 -28.15 7.90
CA HIS A 182 -1.75 -28.10 6.43
C HIS A 182 -2.34 -26.76 5.92
N VAL A 183 -2.02 -25.66 6.59
CA VAL A 183 -2.33 -24.30 6.13
C VAL A 183 -1.30 -23.86 5.09
N ILE A 184 -0.04 -24.28 5.28
CA ILE A 184 1.07 -24.06 4.33
C ILE A 184 1.70 -25.38 3.91
N ASP A 185 2.46 -25.32 2.81
CA ASP A 185 3.08 -26.51 2.20
C ASP A 185 4.43 -26.86 2.80
N LEU A 186 5.22 -25.86 3.22
CA LEU A 186 6.56 -26.07 3.77
C LEU A 186 7.07 -24.89 4.59
N ILE A 187 8.11 -25.15 5.37
CA ILE A 187 8.93 -24.15 6.06
C ILE A 187 10.28 -24.09 5.36
N ALA A 188 10.80 -22.89 5.12
CA ALA A 188 12.10 -22.64 4.53
C ALA A 188 12.77 -21.45 5.25
N GLU A 189 14.10 -21.47 5.39
CA GLU A 189 14.82 -20.40 6.09
C GLU A 189 14.98 -19.12 5.25
N ASN A 190 15.14 -19.30 3.92
CA ASN A 190 15.37 -18.24 2.95
C ASN A 190 14.84 -18.64 1.57
N VAL A 191 14.94 -17.71 0.60
CA VAL A 191 14.47 -17.92 -0.78
C VAL A 191 15.21 -19.08 -1.45
N GLU A 192 16.50 -19.21 -1.20
CA GLU A 192 17.36 -20.24 -1.78
C GLU A 192 16.94 -21.64 -1.30
N SER A 193 16.70 -21.80 -0.01
CA SER A 193 16.22 -23.05 0.57
C SER A 193 14.79 -23.38 0.11
N LEU A 194 13.94 -22.37 -0.07
CA LEU A 194 12.61 -22.55 -0.65
C LEU A 194 12.74 -23.07 -2.09
N ALA A 195 13.56 -22.44 -2.93
CA ALA A 195 13.76 -22.83 -4.31
C ALA A 195 14.21 -24.29 -4.45
N LEU A 196 15.14 -24.73 -3.58
CA LEU A 196 15.59 -26.13 -3.53
C LEU A 196 14.50 -27.08 -3.04
N ALA A 197 13.71 -26.67 -2.04
CA ALA A 197 12.69 -27.54 -1.45
C ALA A 197 11.46 -27.76 -2.36
N VAL A 198 11.24 -26.89 -3.35
CA VAL A 198 10.13 -27.02 -4.29
C VAL A 198 10.54 -27.68 -5.61
N ASP A 199 11.83 -27.92 -5.82
CA ASP A 199 12.32 -28.60 -7.03
C ASP A 199 11.71 -29.98 -7.18
N GLY A 200 11.35 -30.37 -8.39
CA GLY A 200 10.68 -31.64 -8.70
C GLY A 200 9.22 -31.75 -8.26
N ARG A 201 8.63 -30.76 -7.58
CA ARG A 201 7.21 -30.79 -7.19
C ARG A 201 6.30 -30.63 -8.40
N LYS A 202 5.20 -31.39 -8.40
CA LYS A 202 4.11 -31.24 -9.36
C LYS A 202 3.16 -30.14 -8.88
N ILE A 203 2.93 -29.13 -9.69
CA ILE A 203 2.07 -27.98 -9.38
C ILE A 203 1.00 -27.84 -10.45
N GLN A 204 -0.23 -27.56 -10.05
CA GLN A 204 -1.34 -27.24 -10.93
C GLN A 204 -1.42 -25.72 -11.12
N THR A 205 -1.23 -25.26 -12.36
CA THR A 205 -1.39 -23.84 -12.77
C THR A 205 -2.56 -23.71 -13.75
N ALA A 206 -2.81 -22.50 -14.25
CA ALA A 206 -3.82 -22.26 -15.29
C ALA A 206 -3.51 -23.02 -16.59
N SER A 207 -2.24 -23.31 -16.89
CA SER A 207 -1.80 -24.10 -18.04
C SER A 207 -1.91 -25.61 -17.86
N GLY A 208 -2.28 -26.09 -16.68
CA GLY A 208 -2.32 -27.51 -16.34
C GLY A 208 -1.25 -27.94 -15.33
N SER A 209 -1.02 -29.24 -15.24
CA SER A 209 -0.02 -29.79 -14.31
C SER A 209 1.38 -29.70 -14.90
N MET A 210 2.31 -29.13 -14.12
CA MET A 210 3.72 -29.05 -14.50
C MET A 210 4.62 -29.48 -13.34
N THR A 211 5.84 -29.89 -13.67
CA THR A 211 6.88 -30.23 -12.67
C THR A 211 7.85 -29.06 -12.58
N LEU A 212 8.03 -28.52 -11.39
CA LEU A 212 9.00 -27.46 -11.13
C LEU A 212 10.43 -27.93 -11.40
N LYS A 213 11.22 -27.03 -11.97
CA LYS A 213 12.67 -27.20 -12.13
C LYS A 213 13.31 -25.91 -11.67
N THR A 214 13.67 -25.85 -10.40
CA THR A 214 14.18 -24.65 -9.74
C THR A 214 15.62 -24.78 -9.26
N ALA A 215 16.15 -26.00 -9.16
CA ALA A 215 17.51 -26.22 -8.73
C ALA A 215 18.54 -25.61 -9.69
N GLY A 216 19.43 -24.79 -9.15
CA GLY A 216 20.51 -24.13 -9.91
C GLY A 216 20.10 -22.96 -10.79
N LEU A 217 18.83 -22.54 -10.76
CA LEU A 217 18.39 -21.34 -11.46
C LEU A 217 18.82 -20.07 -10.71
N GLU A 218 19.01 -19.00 -11.48
CA GLU A 218 19.30 -17.68 -10.94
C GLU A 218 18.07 -17.13 -10.23
N ILE A 219 18.29 -16.51 -9.07
CA ILE A 219 17.26 -15.82 -8.28
C ILE A 219 17.41 -14.33 -8.50
N VAL A 220 16.39 -13.70 -9.09
CA VAL A 220 16.40 -12.29 -9.44
C VAL A 220 15.35 -11.53 -8.63
N TYR A 221 15.79 -10.48 -7.92
CA TYR A 221 14.91 -9.62 -7.12
C TYR A 221 14.42 -8.45 -7.95
N HIS A 222 13.13 -8.45 -8.26
CA HIS A 222 12.48 -7.34 -8.96
C HIS A 222 12.05 -6.24 -7.98
N LYS A 223 12.20 -5.00 -8.42
CA LYS A 223 11.85 -3.81 -7.63
C LYS A 223 10.77 -3.02 -8.34
N MET A 224 9.90 -2.40 -7.55
CA MET A 224 8.92 -1.46 -8.09
C MET A 224 9.59 -0.38 -8.93
N SER A 225 8.97 -0.03 -10.06
CA SER A 225 9.37 1.13 -10.85
C SER A 225 9.29 2.41 -9.99
N PRO A 226 10.06 3.46 -10.29
CA PRO A 226 10.02 4.72 -9.51
C PRO A 226 8.61 5.29 -9.41
N ARG A 227 7.81 5.17 -10.46
CA ARG A 227 6.40 5.60 -10.47
C ARG A 227 5.57 4.84 -9.43
N LEU A 228 5.62 3.51 -9.43
CA LEU A 228 4.88 2.68 -8.48
C LEU A 228 5.39 2.89 -7.06
N LYS A 229 6.70 3.10 -6.89
CA LYS A 229 7.28 3.39 -5.57
C LYS A 229 6.77 4.70 -4.97
N ILE A 230 6.62 5.74 -5.80
CA ILE A 230 6.01 7.01 -5.37
C ILE A 230 4.54 6.77 -4.98
N LEU A 231 3.78 6.05 -5.81
CA LEU A 231 2.37 5.72 -5.51
C LEU A 231 2.24 4.92 -4.21
N ASP A 232 3.11 3.95 -3.98
CA ASP A 232 3.17 3.17 -2.74
C ASP A 232 3.41 4.06 -1.50
N ILE A 233 4.38 4.98 -1.61
CA ILE A 233 4.71 5.91 -0.52
C ILE A 233 3.54 6.85 -0.20
N ILE A 234 2.93 7.47 -1.21
CA ILE A 234 1.82 8.43 -0.97
C ILE A 234 0.53 7.73 -0.53
N SER A 235 0.34 6.45 -0.86
CA SER A 235 -0.80 5.64 -0.39
C SER A 235 -0.67 5.21 1.09
N ASN A 236 0.43 5.57 1.76
CA ASN A 236 0.56 5.34 3.19
C ASN A 236 -0.26 6.39 3.97
N PRO A 237 -1.13 5.99 4.93
CA PRO A 237 -1.96 6.92 5.70
C PRO A 237 -1.18 8.05 6.38
N ASN A 238 -0.02 7.71 6.93
CA ASN A 238 0.86 8.68 7.60
C ASN A 238 1.41 9.73 6.65
N VAL A 239 1.83 9.29 5.45
CA VAL A 239 2.35 10.21 4.41
C VAL A 239 1.24 11.08 3.86
N ALA A 240 0.06 10.52 3.59
CA ALA A 240 -1.11 11.26 3.14
C ALA A 240 -1.50 12.35 4.13
N TYR A 241 -1.50 12.05 5.43
CA TYR A 241 -1.78 13.02 6.49
C TYR A 241 -0.75 14.14 6.57
N VAL A 242 0.55 13.80 6.55
CA VAL A 242 1.63 14.81 6.55
C VAL A 242 1.53 15.72 5.33
N LEU A 243 1.28 15.16 4.14
CA LEU A 243 1.07 15.94 2.91
C LEU A 243 -0.13 16.87 3.04
N MET A 244 -1.22 16.41 3.66
CA MET A 244 -2.41 17.25 3.91
C MET A 244 -2.07 18.43 4.82
N MET A 245 -1.35 18.19 5.93
CA MET A 245 -0.95 19.24 6.84
C MET A 245 0.00 20.26 6.19
N ILE A 246 0.98 19.80 5.39
CA ILE A 246 1.83 20.68 4.58
C ILE A 246 0.98 21.48 3.60
N GLY A 247 -0.02 20.85 2.98
CA GLY A 247 -0.97 21.49 2.09
C GLY A 247 -1.73 22.62 2.77
N VAL A 248 -2.33 22.35 3.93
CA VAL A 248 -3.10 23.32 4.73
C VAL A 248 -2.22 24.50 5.13
N VAL A 249 -1.06 24.24 5.74
CA VAL A 249 -0.15 25.28 6.24
C VAL A 249 0.43 26.11 5.09
N GLY A 250 0.83 25.48 3.98
CA GLY A 250 1.40 26.16 2.83
C GLY A 250 0.40 27.09 2.12
N LEU A 251 -0.83 26.63 1.92
CA LEU A 251 -1.90 27.44 1.34
C LEU A 251 -2.31 28.58 2.28
N TYR A 252 -2.42 28.31 3.58
CA TYR A 252 -2.67 29.32 4.58
C TYR A 252 -1.59 30.42 4.59
N PHE A 253 -0.31 30.02 4.50
CA PHE A 253 0.80 30.97 4.45
C PHE A 253 0.73 31.89 3.23
N GLU A 254 0.45 31.36 2.05
CA GLU A 254 0.30 32.16 0.81
C GLU A 254 -0.89 33.12 0.91
N MET A 255 -2.03 32.67 1.41
CA MET A 255 -3.21 33.54 1.58
C MET A 255 -2.98 34.63 2.62
N SER A 256 -2.13 34.38 3.61
CA SER A 256 -1.77 35.34 4.66
C SER A 256 -0.76 36.40 4.18
N ASN A 257 0.11 36.02 3.25
CA ASN A 257 1.20 36.88 2.72
C ASN A 257 1.29 36.74 1.18
N PRO A 258 0.35 37.36 0.44
CA PRO A 258 0.32 37.25 -1.01
C PRO A 258 1.62 37.73 -1.65
N GLY A 259 2.19 36.93 -2.56
CA GLY A 259 3.42 37.24 -3.28
C GLY A 259 4.63 36.35 -2.95
N LEU A 260 4.52 35.48 -1.95
CA LEU A 260 5.54 34.47 -1.64
C LEU A 260 5.26 33.12 -2.35
N ILE A 261 5.03 33.12 -3.62
CA ILE A 261 4.53 32.03 -4.48
C ILE A 261 5.00 30.61 -4.06
N PHE A 262 6.22 30.47 -3.55
CA PHE A 262 6.83 29.18 -3.24
C PHE A 262 6.09 28.32 -2.18
N PRO A 263 5.67 28.86 -1.00
CA PRO A 263 4.89 28.08 -0.02
C PRO A 263 3.52 27.64 -0.55
N GLY A 264 2.86 28.52 -1.32
CA GLY A 264 1.56 28.23 -1.92
C GLY A 264 1.62 27.10 -2.95
N VAL A 265 2.66 27.09 -3.80
CA VAL A 265 2.87 26.02 -4.79
C VAL A 265 3.13 24.68 -4.08
N ILE A 266 4.03 24.65 -3.09
CA ILE A 266 4.27 23.43 -2.31
C ILE A 266 2.99 22.98 -1.61
N GLY A 267 2.26 23.91 -1.00
CA GLY A 267 0.99 23.63 -0.34
C GLY A 267 -0.04 23.02 -1.28
N ALA A 268 -0.22 23.61 -2.47
CA ALA A 268 -1.18 23.13 -3.47
C ALA A 268 -0.80 21.72 -3.98
N VAL A 269 0.46 21.50 -4.31
CA VAL A 269 0.94 20.18 -4.77
C VAL A 269 0.76 19.13 -3.67
N SER A 270 1.15 19.44 -2.43
CA SER A 270 1.00 18.52 -1.30
C SER A 270 -0.47 18.20 -1.02
N MET A 271 -1.36 19.18 -1.10
CA MET A 271 -2.81 18.99 -0.95
C MET A 271 -3.37 18.07 -2.03
N LEU A 272 -3.01 18.29 -3.30
CA LEU A 272 -3.47 17.44 -4.41
C LEU A 272 -2.98 15.99 -4.26
N LEU A 273 -1.71 15.79 -3.87
CA LEU A 273 -1.16 14.46 -3.62
C LEU A 273 -1.85 13.77 -2.44
N SER A 274 -2.14 14.51 -1.37
CA SER A 274 -2.89 13.99 -0.22
C SER A 274 -4.31 13.58 -0.61
N LEU A 275 -5.05 14.42 -1.35
CA LEU A 275 -6.39 14.09 -1.83
C LEU A 275 -6.39 12.89 -2.77
N TYR A 276 -5.37 12.75 -3.61
CA TYR A 276 -5.19 11.56 -4.44
C TYR A 276 -4.98 10.30 -3.59
N ALA A 277 -4.09 10.37 -2.59
CA ALA A 277 -3.84 9.25 -1.66
C ALA A 277 -5.11 8.84 -0.91
N MET A 278 -5.92 9.81 -0.49
CA MET A 278 -7.17 9.60 0.23
C MET A 278 -8.24 8.86 -0.57
N GLN A 279 -8.17 8.80 -1.91
CA GLN A 279 -9.07 7.98 -2.72
C GLN A 279 -8.90 6.47 -2.45
N THR A 280 -7.76 6.06 -1.94
CA THR A 280 -7.43 4.66 -1.65
C THR A 280 -7.45 4.33 -0.16
N LEU A 281 -7.74 5.31 0.70
CA LEU A 281 -7.76 5.16 2.15
C LEU A 281 -9.20 5.24 2.68
N PRO A 282 -9.52 4.57 3.79
CA PRO A 282 -10.81 4.67 4.47
C PRO A 282 -10.91 6.01 5.21
N ILE A 283 -11.26 7.08 4.48
CA ILE A 283 -11.39 8.40 5.07
C ILE A 283 -12.79 8.67 5.61
N ASP A 284 -12.85 9.30 6.78
CA ASP A 284 -14.05 9.96 7.26
C ASP A 284 -14.15 11.38 6.67
N TYR A 285 -15.17 11.60 5.85
CA TYR A 285 -15.40 12.90 5.22
C TYR A 285 -15.72 14.01 6.25
N ALA A 286 -16.34 13.68 7.39
CA ALA A 286 -16.56 14.65 8.44
C ALA A 286 -15.23 15.10 9.05
N GLY A 287 -14.30 14.16 9.29
CA GLY A 287 -12.94 14.46 9.72
C GLY A 287 -12.20 15.35 8.73
N LEU A 288 -12.27 15.04 7.44
CA LEU A 288 -11.66 15.85 6.38
C LEU A 288 -12.24 17.27 6.35
N LEU A 289 -13.57 17.38 6.38
CA LEU A 289 -14.25 18.68 6.38
C LEU A 289 -13.90 19.51 7.62
N LEU A 290 -13.76 18.88 8.80
CA LEU A 290 -13.35 19.58 10.02
C LEU A 290 -11.91 20.09 9.90
N VAL A 291 -10.98 19.36 9.32
CA VAL A 291 -9.61 19.85 9.07
C VAL A 291 -9.64 21.07 8.15
N LEU A 292 -10.38 20.98 7.04
CA LEU A 292 -10.51 22.10 6.09
C LEU A 292 -11.21 23.31 6.71
N LEU A 293 -12.23 23.08 7.54
CA LEU A 293 -12.91 24.16 8.28
C LEU A 293 -11.96 24.83 9.29
N GLY A 294 -11.11 24.07 9.96
CA GLY A 294 -10.06 24.60 10.82
C GLY A 294 -9.11 25.53 10.06
N ALA A 295 -8.67 25.12 8.88
CA ALA A 295 -7.86 25.97 7.99
C ALA A 295 -8.60 27.27 7.60
N LEU A 296 -9.88 27.17 7.26
CA LEU A 296 -10.72 28.35 6.91
C LEU A 296 -10.86 29.31 8.10
N PHE A 297 -10.98 28.81 9.34
CA PHE A 297 -11.03 29.66 10.52
C PHE A 297 -9.71 30.44 10.74
N PHE A 298 -8.56 29.84 10.50
CA PHE A 298 -7.28 30.54 10.53
C PHE A 298 -7.19 31.62 9.45
N ILE A 299 -7.65 31.35 8.25
CA ILE A 299 -7.69 32.32 7.16
C ILE A 299 -8.64 33.48 7.48
N ALA A 300 -9.84 33.17 7.98
CA ALA A 300 -10.84 34.17 8.34
C ALA A 300 -10.36 35.11 9.47
N GLU A 301 -9.59 34.60 10.43
CA GLU A 301 -9.01 35.43 11.51
C GLU A 301 -8.14 36.55 10.99
N ILE A 302 -7.46 36.40 9.83
CA ILE A 302 -6.65 37.46 9.23
C ILE A 302 -7.54 38.60 8.73
N GLY A 303 -8.76 38.33 8.23
CA GLY A 303 -9.70 39.31 7.69
C GLY A 303 -10.61 39.91 8.74
N VAL A 304 -11.02 39.15 9.72
CA VAL A 304 -11.99 39.49 10.77
C VAL A 304 -11.25 39.58 12.10
N MET A 305 -11.30 40.77 12.75
CA MET A 305 -10.69 40.92 14.09
C MET A 305 -11.56 40.21 15.14
N SER A 306 -11.40 38.91 15.28
CA SER A 306 -12.15 38.08 16.26
C SER A 306 -11.42 37.90 17.60
N TYR A 307 -10.31 38.60 17.80
CA TYR A 307 -9.49 38.52 19.01
C TYR A 307 -9.03 37.09 19.38
N GLY A 308 -8.83 36.23 18.35
CA GLY A 308 -8.35 34.87 18.52
C GLY A 308 -9.46 33.81 18.65
N LEU A 309 -10.74 34.19 18.66
CA LEU A 309 -11.84 33.21 18.72
C LEU A 309 -11.88 32.27 17.54
N LEU A 310 -11.67 32.77 16.32
CA LEU A 310 -11.60 31.94 15.10
C LEU A 310 -10.35 31.06 15.13
N SER A 311 -9.22 31.54 15.63
CA SER A 311 -8.02 30.72 15.79
C SER A 311 -8.24 29.57 16.77
N LEU A 312 -8.92 29.81 17.91
CA LEU A 312 -9.29 28.77 18.87
C LEU A 312 -10.23 27.74 18.25
N ALA A 313 -11.26 28.19 17.52
CA ALA A 313 -12.18 27.31 16.79
C ALA A 313 -11.42 26.49 15.73
N GLY A 314 -10.44 27.11 15.05
CA GLY A 314 -9.56 26.47 14.09
C GLY A 314 -8.74 25.33 14.70
N VAL A 315 -8.12 25.57 15.88
CA VAL A 315 -7.38 24.54 16.62
C VAL A 315 -8.27 23.36 17.00
N ILE A 316 -9.45 23.64 17.56
CA ILE A 316 -10.42 22.61 17.98
C ILE A 316 -10.87 21.80 16.74
N SER A 317 -11.23 22.50 15.67
CA SER A 317 -11.70 21.86 14.44
C SER A 317 -10.61 20.97 13.79
N MET A 318 -9.37 21.46 13.71
CA MET A 318 -8.25 20.66 13.20
C MET A 318 -7.94 19.44 14.10
N PHE A 319 -8.01 19.61 15.41
CA PHE A 319 -7.78 18.51 16.35
C PHE A 319 -8.84 17.41 16.16
N LEU A 320 -10.13 17.77 16.23
CA LEU A 320 -11.23 16.83 16.03
C LEU A 320 -11.18 16.21 14.64
N GLY A 321 -10.98 17.02 13.60
CA GLY A 321 -10.89 16.54 12.23
C GLY A 321 -9.72 15.55 12.02
N SER A 322 -8.55 15.84 12.58
CA SER A 322 -7.38 14.96 12.45
C SER A 322 -7.56 13.64 13.18
N THR A 323 -8.22 13.62 14.32
CA THR A 323 -8.48 12.39 15.07
C THR A 323 -9.58 11.54 14.45
N MET A 324 -10.51 12.16 13.69
CA MET A 324 -11.60 11.48 12.98
C MET A 324 -11.23 11.14 11.53
N LEU A 325 -10.13 11.66 10.98
CA LEU A 325 -9.83 11.63 9.54
C LEU A 325 -9.78 10.23 8.94
N ILE A 326 -9.21 9.25 9.67
CA ILE A 326 -9.18 7.85 9.27
C ILE A 326 -9.75 7.04 10.42
N ASP A 327 -10.93 6.50 10.21
CA ASP A 327 -11.61 5.59 11.11
C ASP A 327 -11.50 4.16 10.54
N SER A 328 -10.48 3.44 10.99
CA SER A 328 -10.23 2.06 10.59
C SER A 328 -9.81 1.24 11.79
N GLU A 329 -10.38 0.06 11.95
CA GLU A 329 -9.95 -0.91 12.96
C GLU A 329 -8.63 -1.60 12.58
N ASP A 330 -8.24 -1.57 11.27
CA ASP A 330 -6.96 -2.12 10.82
C ASP A 330 -5.82 -1.16 11.14
N PRO A 331 -4.87 -1.54 12.03
CA PRO A 331 -3.71 -0.72 12.37
C PRO A 331 -2.86 -0.32 11.16
N ALA A 332 -2.89 -1.10 10.08
CA ALA A 332 -2.16 -0.81 8.84
C ALA A 332 -2.73 0.38 8.07
N MET A 333 -4.01 0.68 8.29
CA MET A 333 -4.75 1.77 7.64
C MET A 333 -4.98 2.97 8.56
N GLN A 334 -4.49 2.94 9.80
CA GLN A 334 -4.56 4.05 10.74
C GLN A 334 -3.40 5.01 10.58
N ILE A 335 -3.62 6.27 10.94
CA ILE A 335 -2.55 7.23 11.17
C ILE A 335 -1.91 6.94 12.53
N SER A 336 -0.61 6.70 12.55
CA SER A 336 0.14 6.51 13.80
C SER A 336 0.00 7.74 14.69
N LYS A 337 -0.32 7.53 15.97
CA LYS A 337 -0.41 8.62 16.97
C LYS A 337 0.90 9.38 17.11
N ASP A 338 2.03 8.70 16.89
CA ASP A 338 3.37 9.29 16.93
C ASP A 338 3.64 10.26 15.75
N ILE A 339 2.84 10.18 14.68
CA ILE A 339 2.88 11.09 13.55
C ILE A 339 1.76 12.12 13.64
N LEU A 340 0.54 11.70 14.01
CA LEU A 340 -0.63 12.56 14.08
C LEU A 340 -0.39 13.74 15.04
N TYR A 341 -0.07 13.48 16.30
CA TYR A 341 0.03 14.55 17.29
C TYR A 341 1.20 15.52 17.06
N PRO A 342 2.43 15.09 16.74
CA PRO A 342 3.50 16.03 16.42
C PRO A 342 3.22 16.86 15.17
N THR A 343 2.69 16.24 14.11
CA THR A 343 2.39 16.93 12.84
C THR A 343 1.29 17.96 13.05
N LEU A 344 0.22 17.60 13.76
CA LEU A 344 -0.87 18.51 14.11
C LEU A 344 -0.36 19.66 15.00
N GLY A 345 0.41 19.34 16.04
CA GLY A 345 0.99 20.37 16.93
C GLY A 345 1.87 21.35 16.15
N LEU A 346 2.70 20.84 15.25
CA LEU A 346 3.54 21.68 14.39
C LEU A 346 2.69 22.58 13.48
N ALA A 347 1.67 22.03 12.83
CA ALA A 347 0.77 22.79 11.96
C ALA A 347 0.06 23.91 12.72
N ILE A 348 -0.41 23.65 13.95
CA ILE A 348 -1.05 24.65 14.81
C ILE A 348 -0.05 25.75 15.20
N VAL A 349 1.15 25.38 15.64
CA VAL A 349 2.20 26.35 16.05
C VAL A 349 2.58 27.25 14.86
N PHE A 350 2.76 26.66 13.68
CA PHE A 350 3.03 27.45 12.46
C PHE A 350 1.87 28.37 12.10
N SER A 351 0.61 27.89 12.16
CA SER A 351 -0.57 28.70 11.88
C SER A 351 -0.69 29.89 12.83
N ILE A 352 -0.47 29.70 14.11
CA ILE A 352 -0.43 30.78 15.10
C ILE A 352 0.73 31.76 14.84
N GLY A 353 1.92 31.24 14.49
CA GLY A 353 3.08 32.03 14.14
C GLY A 353 2.83 32.93 12.91
N ILE A 354 2.19 32.40 11.88
CA ILE A 354 1.79 33.13 10.68
C ILE A 354 0.80 34.25 11.06
N LEU A 355 -0.19 33.95 11.90
CA LEU A 355 -1.17 34.93 12.35
C LEU A 355 -0.50 36.08 13.09
N ILE A 356 0.39 35.79 14.04
CA ILE A 356 1.15 36.82 14.78
C ILE A 356 1.98 37.68 13.82
N PHE A 357 2.65 37.07 12.87
CA PHE A 357 3.46 37.77 11.89
C PHE A 357 2.59 38.69 10.99
N ALA A 358 1.48 38.17 10.46
CA ALA A 358 0.57 38.91 9.61
C ALA A 358 -0.06 40.14 10.34
N THR A 359 -0.46 39.97 11.61
CA THR A 359 -1.02 41.04 12.43
C THR A 359 0.01 42.10 12.76
N ARG A 360 1.25 41.73 13.09
CA ARG A 360 2.34 42.70 13.33
C ARG A 360 2.65 43.53 12.10
N THR A 361 2.76 42.93 10.94
CA THR A 361 3.09 43.58 9.68
C THR A 361 1.99 44.60 9.28
N ARG A 362 0.72 44.27 9.50
CA ARG A 362 -0.41 45.18 9.29
C ARG A 362 -0.38 46.40 10.21
N ASN A 363 -0.05 46.22 11.47
CA ASN A 363 0.03 47.29 12.46
C ASN A 363 1.19 48.27 12.15
N LEU A 364 2.33 47.77 11.67
CA LEU A 364 3.45 48.61 11.25
C LEU A 364 3.10 49.48 10.03
N LYS A 365 2.38 48.93 9.02
CA LYS A 365 1.91 49.71 7.86
C LYS A 365 0.89 50.79 8.20
N LYS A 366 0.09 50.61 9.27
CA LYS A 366 -0.85 51.64 9.75
C LYS A 366 -0.15 52.78 10.49
N GLN A 367 1.00 52.53 11.13
CA GLN A 367 1.79 53.57 11.82
C GLN A 367 2.74 54.34 10.90
N GLY A 368 3.14 53.80 9.74
CA GLY A 368 4.02 54.46 8.77
C GLY A 368 3.31 55.26 7.66
N GLY A 369 2.01 55.38 7.72
CA GLY A 369 1.19 56.11 6.71
C GLY A 369 0.58 57.41 7.20
N ALA A 370 1.13 58.01 8.24
CA ALA A 370 0.70 59.31 8.74
C ALA A 370 1.85 60.32 8.60
N ASP A 371 2.21 60.66 7.34
CA ASP A 371 2.93 61.85 6.97
C ASP A 371 2.41 62.32 5.62
#